data_88abc58b23bb75c8e520cdd6a36c6729
#
_entry.id   88abc58b23bb75c8e520cdd6a36c6729
#
_cell.length_a   1.000
_cell.length_b   1.000
_cell.length_c   1.000
_cell.angle_alpha   90.00
_cell.angle_beta   90.00
_cell.angle_gamma   90.00
#
_symmetry.space_group_name_H-M   'P 1'
#
loop_
_entity.id
_entity.type
_entity.pdbx_description
1 polymer ?
#
loop_
_entity_poly.entity_id
_entity_poly.type
_entity_poly.pdbx_seq_one_letter_code
_entity_poly.pdbx_strand_id
1 'polypeptide(L)'
;MQPRFLYLHGFASGPRSTKALAFADHYARRGVDLERLDLRLPSLEHLRLSAMIAAVQDAIGGPADRAVVFGSSLGGLTAARVAERDPRVSGLVLLAPAFRLLERWRELPAWDDWRRLGWREIHDHATNQPARVDFGFADDAMAIDIGDPDVRVPTLILHGTRDDVVSIDRSRAFARGNPHVRLIELDDGHELTVSLPRLLAEADQFLAPWLGGERTSPEPHGLPEAPH
;
A
#
# COMPACT_ATOMS: atom_id res chain seq x y z
N MET A 1 1.77 -13.34 18.03
CA MET A 1 0.56 -13.34 17.16
C MET A 1 1.02 -12.88 15.78
N GLN A 2 0.63 -13.59 14.72
CA GLN A 2 0.99 -13.20 13.36
C GLN A 2 0.25 -11.91 12.99
N PRO A 3 0.90 -10.91 12.36
CA PRO A 3 0.21 -9.68 11.97
C PRO A 3 -0.81 -9.96 10.85
N ARG A 4 -1.81 -9.11 10.73
CA ARG A 4 -2.66 -9.06 9.55
C ARG A 4 -1.88 -8.48 8.37
N PHE A 5 -2.20 -8.93 7.16
CA PHE A 5 -1.62 -8.40 5.94
C PHE A 5 -2.74 -7.70 5.16
N LEU A 6 -2.58 -6.41 4.91
CA LEU A 6 -3.59 -5.57 4.25
C LEU A 6 -3.02 -5.02 2.94
N TYR A 7 -3.81 -5.02 1.86
CA TYR A 7 -3.43 -4.44 0.58
C TYR A 7 -4.34 -3.27 0.21
N LEU A 8 -3.75 -2.13 -0.11
CA LEU A 8 -4.39 -0.86 -0.44
C LEU A 8 -4.15 -0.52 -1.92
N HIS A 9 -5.21 -0.47 -2.70
CA HIS A 9 -5.13 -0.15 -4.13
C HIS A 9 -4.92 1.35 -4.41
N GLY A 10 -4.56 1.70 -5.65
CA GLY A 10 -4.36 3.08 -6.10
C GLY A 10 -5.66 3.83 -6.43
N PHE A 11 -5.48 5.11 -6.82
CA PHE A 11 -6.57 5.98 -7.27
C PHE A 11 -7.32 5.39 -8.46
N ALA A 12 -8.65 5.52 -8.47
CA ALA A 12 -9.54 5.01 -9.50
C ALA A 12 -9.34 3.51 -9.83
N SER A 13 -8.81 2.74 -8.89
CA SER A 13 -8.60 1.31 -8.98
C SER A 13 -9.49 0.57 -7.97
N GLY A 14 -9.23 -0.71 -7.71
CA GLY A 14 -10.02 -1.50 -6.76
C GLY A 14 -9.26 -2.70 -6.21
N PRO A 15 -9.88 -3.45 -5.27
CA PRO A 15 -9.26 -4.61 -4.61
C PRO A 15 -8.95 -5.79 -5.54
N ARG A 16 -9.40 -5.72 -6.79
CA ARG A 16 -9.14 -6.72 -7.85
C ARG A 16 -8.10 -6.27 -8.87
N SER A 17 -7.32 -5.22 -8.57
CA SER A 17 -6.22 -4.78 -9.44
C SER A 17 -5.20 -5.91 -9.64
N THR A 18 -4.49 -5.88 -10.78
CA THR A 18 -3.50 -6.90 -11.16
C THR A 18 -2.48 -7.17 -10.05
N LYS A 19 -1.91 -6.11 -9.47
CA LYS A 19 -0.94 -6.25 -8.37
C LYS A 19 -1.60 -6.84 -7.11
N ALA A 20 -2.80 -6.39 -6.76
CA ALA A 20 -3.52 -6.89 -5.58
C ALA A 20 -3.80 -8.39 -5.67
N LEU A 21 -4.26 -8.85 -6.85
CA LEU A 21 -4.51 -10.28 -7.09
C LEU A 21 -3.21 -11.08 -7.06
N ALA A 22 -2.17 -10.60 -7.73
CA ALA A 22 -0.89 -11.31 -7.80
C ALA A 22 -0.24 -11.49 -6.42
N PHE A 23 -0.23 -10.43 -5.59
CA PHE A 23 0.26 -10.53 -4.22
C PHE A 23 -0.62 -11.46 -3.36
N ALA A 24 -1.96 -11.33 -3.45
CA ALA A 24 -2.87 -12.19 -2.68
C ALA A 24 -2.69 -13.66 -3.04
N ASP A 25 -2.64 -14.01 -4.33
CA ASP A 25 -2.43 -15.38 -4.80
C ASP A 25 -1.05 -15.92 -4.40
N HIS A 26 -0.02 -15.07 -4.42
CA HIS A 26 1.33 -15.43 -4.04
C HIS A 26 1.41 -15.80 -2.55
N TYR A 27 0.81 -14.99 -1.68
CA TYR A 27 0.83 -15.22 -0.23
C TYR A 27 -0.16 -16.29 0.21
N ALA A 28 -1.32 -16.44 -0.47
CA ALA A 28 -2.26 -17.52 -0.18
C ALA A 28 -1.62 -18.90 -0.33
N ARG A 29 -0.74 -19.10 -1.32
CA ARG A 29 0.03 -20.34 -1.48
C ARG A 29 0.98 -20.64 -0.31
N ARG A 30 1.25 -19.66 0.54
CA ARG A 30 2.07 -19.77 1.75
C ARG A 30 1.23 -19.77 3.04
N GLY A 31 -0.10 -19.87 2.90
CA GLY A 31 -1.03 -19.87 4.03
C GLY A 31 -1.20 -18.50 4.69
N VAL A 32 -0.84 -17.42 3.99
CA VAL A 32 -1.02 -16.04 4.46
C VAL A 32 -2.17 -15.41 3.71
N ASP A 33 -3.16 -14.92 4.48
CA ASP A 33 -4.27 -14.13 3.94
C ASP A 33 -3.84 -12.67 3.80
N LEU A 34 -3.83 -12.16 2.56
CA LEU A 34 -3.63 -10.75 2.25
C LEU A 34 -4.99 -10.11 1.94
N GLU A 35 -5.58 -9.49 2.96
CA GLU A 35 -6.86 -8.80 2.84
C GLU A 35 -6.74 -7.57 1.93
N ARG A 36 -7.56 -7.49 0.89
CA ARG A 36 -7.56 -6.41 -0.09
C ARG A 36 -8.72 -5.47 0.18
N LEU A 37 -8.41 -4.30 0.74
CA LEU A 37 -9.43 -3.32 1.12
C LEU A 37 -9.95 -2.56 -0.10
N ASP A 38 -11.26 -2.29 -0.13
CA ASP A 38 -11.82 -1.32 -1.06
C ASP A 38 -11.73 0.09 -0.46
N LEU A 39 -10.87 0.92 -1.03
CA LEU A 39 -10.63 2.28 -0.56
C LEU A 39 -11.49 3.33 -1.28
N ARG A 40 -12.47 2.92 -2.08
CA ARG A 40 -13.40 3.85 -2.74
C ARG A 40 -14.45 4.36 -1.73
N LEU A 41 -14.02 5.17 -0.76
CA LEU A 41 -14.81 5.55 0.39
C LEU A 41 -15.03 7.07 0.49
N PRO A 42 -16.27 7.49 0.77
CA PRO A 42 -17.50 6.68 0.87
C PRO A 42 -17.97 6.10 -0.47
N SER A 43 -17.50 6.63 -1.58
CA SER A 43 -17.66 6.13 -2.95
C SER A 43 -16.52 6.63 -3.84
N LEU A 44 -16.37 6.12 -5.07
CA LEU A 44 -15.38 6.64 -6.02
C LEU A 44 -15.61 8.12 -6.34
N GLU A 45 -16.86 8.54 -6.47
CA GLU A 45 -17.21 9.94 -6.75
C GLU A 45 -16.88 10.88 -5.57
N HIS A 46 -17.03 10.39 -4.36
CA HIS A 46 -16.86 11.16 -3.12
C HIS A 46 -15.69 10.63 -2.28
N LEU A 47 -14.56 10.35 -2.91
CA LEU A 47 -13.37 9.87 -2.20
C LEU A 47 -12.95 10.82 -1.08
N ARG A 48 -12.48 10.26 0.02
CA ARG A 48 -11.86 11.02 1.13
C ARG A 48 -10.65 10.24 1.65
N LEU A 49 -9.50 10.90 1.68
CA LEU A 49 -8.28 10.30 2.23
C LEU A 49 -8.44 9.97 3.72
N SER A 50 -9.16 10.83 4.45
CA SER A 50 -9.52 10.59 5.86
C SER A 50 -10.33 9.31 6.04
N ALA A 51 -11.32 9.05 5.17
CA ALA A 51 -12.13 7.83 5.22
C ALA A 51 -11.30 6.57 4.88
N MET A 52 -10.38 6.68 3.93
CA MET A 52 -9.45 5.60 3.60
C MET A 52 -8.56 5.25 4.81
N ILE A 53 -7.99 6.26 5.48
CA ILE A 53 -7.17 6.07 6.68
C ILE A 53 -7.97 5.39 7.78
N ALA A 54 -9.18 5.89 8.08
CA ALA A 54 -10.05 5.30 9.09
C ALA A 54 -10.38 3.82 8.79
N ALA A 55 -10.73 3.50 7.55
CA ALA A 55 -11.02 2.13 7.14
C ALA A 55 -9.82 1.18 7.32
N VAL A 56 -8.60 1.66 7.04
CA VAL A 56 -7.39 0.85 7.29
C VAL A 56 -7.18 0.63 8.79
N GLN A 57 -7.36 1.66 9.61
CA GLN A 57 -7.25 1.56 11.07
C GLN A 57 -8.26 0.58 11.66
N ASP A 58 -9.50 0.60 11.16
CA ASP A 58 -10.55 -0.36 11.53
C ASP A 58 -10.19 -1.78 11.09
N ALA A 59 -9.65 -1.94 9.88
CA ALA A 59 -9.22 -3.24 9.37
C ALA A 59 -8.03 -3.83 10.13
N ILE A 60 -7.19 -3.03 10.78
CA ILE A 60 -6.12 -3.54 11.66
C ILE A 60 -6.72 -4.31 12.85
N GLY A 61 -7.86 -3.88 13.39
CA GLY A 61 -8.55 -4.56 14.47
C GLY A 61 -8.37 -3.91 15.83
N GLY A 62 -8.16 -4.71 16.89
CA GLY A 62 -8.06 -4.25 18.26
C GLY A 62 -6.68 -3.70 18.65
N PRO A 63 -6.53 -3.16 19.87
CA PRO A 63 -5.27 -2.53 20.32
C PRO A 63 -4.07 -3.48 20.36
N ALA A 64 -4.30 -4.78 20.53
CA ALA A 64 -3.25 -5.80 20.56
C ALA A 64 -2.86 -6.31 19.16
N ASP A 65 -3.69 -6.04 18.15
CA ASP A 65 -3.43 -6.50 16.78
C ASP A 65 -2.29 -5.71 16.14
N ARG A 66 -1.65 -6.32 15.16
CA ARG A 66 -0.59 -5.72 14.36
C ARG A 66 -0.88 -5.96 12.89
N ALA A 67 -0.40 -5.06 12.04
CA ALA A 67 -0.53 -5.22 10.60
C ALA A 67 0.76 -4.88 9.84
N VAL A 68 0.97 -5.57 8.74
CA VAL A 68 1.87 -5.18 7.66
C VAL A 68 0.99 -4.71 6.51
N VAL A 69 1.25 -3.49 6.02
CA VAL A 69 0.37 -2.86 5.04
C VAL A 69 1.09 -2.70 3.71
N PHE A 70 0.49 -3.24 2.66
CA PHE A 70 0.89 -3.02 1.27
C PHE A 70 0.08 -1.87 0.69
N GLY A 71 0.73 -1.00 -0.05
CA GLY A 71 0.02 0.12 -0.69
C GLY A 71 0.57 0.47 -2.06
N SER A 72 -0.31 0.60 -3.06
CA SER A 72 0.06 1.01 -4.40
C SER A 72 -0.40 2.44 -4.68
N SER A 73 0.50 3.30 -5.15
CA SER A 73 0.21 4.69 -5.54
C SER A 73 -0.50 5.46 -4.39
N LEU A 74 -1.77 5.90 -4.56
CA LEU A 74 -2.57 6.51 -3.50
C LEU A 74 -2.71 5.59 -2.27
N GLY A 75 -2.85 4.28 -2.47
CA GLY A 75 -2.83 3.30 -1.36
C GLY A 75 -1.50 3.31 -0.61
N GLY A 76 -0.38 3.59 -1.30
CA GLY A 76 0.94 3.76 -0.69
C GLY A 76 1.03 5.01 0.18
N LEU A 77 0.50 6.13 -0.27
CA LEU A 77 0.35 7.34 0.55
C LEU A 77 -0.54 7.07 1.77
N THR A 78 -1.70 6.44 1.56
CA THR A 78 -2.62 6.06 2.64
C THR A 78 -1.94 5.18 3.68
N ALA A 79 -1.23 4.13 3.25
CA ALA A 79 -0.48 3.24 4.15
C ALA A 79 0.56 3.99 4.99
N ALA A 80 1.31 4.89 4.38
CA ALA A 80 2.33 5.69 5.07
C ALA A 80 1.69 6.67 6.09
N ARG A 81 0.56 7.30 5.74
CA ARG A 81 -0.19 8.17 6.66
C ARG A 81 -0.84 7.42 7.81
N VAL A 82 -1.25 6.17 7.60
CA VAL A 82 -1.69 5.29 8.70
C VAL A 82 -0.52 4.96 9.61
N ALA A 83 0.64 4.54 9.06
CA ALA A 83 1.80 4.16 9.86
C ALA A 83 2.38 5.33 10.70
N GLU A 84 2.26 6.57 10.21
CA GLU A 84 2.62 7.78 10.96
C GLU A 84 1.79 7.95 12.25
N ARG A 85 0.54 7.46 12.25
CA ARG A 85 -0.47 7.76 13.28
C ARG A 85 -0.88 6.55 14.11
N ASP A 86 -0.59 5.35 13.63
CA ASP A 86 -1.06 4.11 14.23
C ASP A 86 0.11 3.15 14.54
N PRO A 87 0.48 2.99 15.83
CA PRO A 87 1.59 2.14 16.23
C PRO A 87 1.33 0.64 16.04
N ARG A 88 0.12 0.25 15.61
CA ARG A 88 -0.20 -1.14 15.27
C ARG A 88 0.35 -1.55 13.90
N VAL A 89 0.75 -0.60 13.05
CA VAL A 89 1.48 -0.90 11.82
C VAL A 89 2.90 -1.34 12.17
N SER A 90 3.29 -2.52 11.70
CA SER A 90 4.60 -3.14 11.99
C SER A 90 5.57 -3.07 10.81
N GLY A 91 5.08 -2.82 9.60
CA GLY A 91 5.88 -2.71 8.40
C GLY A 91 5.07 -2.31 7.18
N LEU A 92 5.75 -1.77 6.17
CA LEU A 92 5.13 -1.28 4.93
C LEU A 92 5.81 -1.87 3.69
N VAL A 93 4.99 -2.24 2.69
CA VAL A 93 5.44 -2.52 1.32
C VAL A 93 4.74 -1.54 0.38
N LEU A 94 5.47 -0.58 -0.18
CA LEU A 94 4.93 0.52 -0.96
C LEU A 94 5.34 0.39 -2.43
N LEU A 95 4.36 0.42 -3.32
CA LEU A 95 4.52 0.27 -4.76
C LEU A 95 4.25 1.62 -5.42
N ALA A 96 5.29 2.31 -5.90
CA ALA A 96 5.21 3.64 -6.51
C ALA A 96 4.34 4.61 -5.68
N PRO A 97 4.63 4.84 -4.37
CA PRO A 97 3.75 5.59 -3.47
C PRO A 97 3.59 7.04 -3.92
N ALA A 98 2.34 7.54 -3.92
CA ALA A 98 2.01 8.88 -4.38
C ALA A 98 2.28 9.95 -3.29
N PHE A 99 3.51 10.00 -2.76
CA PHE A 99 3.90 11.02 -1.80
C PHE A 99 3.74 12.43 -2.37
N ARG A 100 3.26 13.35 -1.54
CA ARG A 100 2.96 14.74 -1.91
C ARG A 100 2.04 14.83 -3.12
N LEU A 101 0.98 14.00 -3.12
CA LEU A 101 0.00 13.90 -4.19
C LEU A 101 -0.54 15.27 -4.62
N LEU A 102 -0.90 16.11 -3.66
CA LEU A 102 -1.51 17.40 -3.92
C LEU A 102 -0.54 18.43 -4.50
N GLU A 103 0.76 18.38 -4.17
CA GLU A 103 1.75 19.27 -4.80
C GLU A 103 1.72 19.04 -6.32
N ARG A 104 1.76 17.78 -6.74
CA ARG A 104 1.69 17.39 -8.14
C ARG A 104 0.36 17.73 -8.80
N TRP A 105 -0.75 17.46 -8.12
CA TRP A 105 -2.08 17.70 -8.71
C TRP A 105 -2.39 19.18 -8.91
N ARG A 106 -1.85 20.07 -8.06
CA ARG A 106 -1.95 21.52 -8.23
C ARG A 106 -1.24 22.04 -9.47
N GLU A 107 -0.24 21.31 -9.96
CA GLU A 107 0.49 21.64 -11.19
C GLU A 107 -0.24 21.16 -12.45
N LEU A 108 -1.27 20.33 -12.33
CA LEU A 108 -2.02 19.84 -13.48
C LEU A 108 -2.90 20.94 -14.07
N PRO A 109 -2.96 21.08 -15.41
CA PRO A 109 -3.83 22.09 -16.07
C PRO A 109 -5.30 22.00 -15.66
N ALA A 110 -5.77 20.80 -15.30
CA ALA A 110 -7.15 20.54 -14.90
C ALA A 110 -7.46 20.95 -13.44
N TRP A 111 -6.49 21.41 -12.65
CA TRP A 111 -6.69 21.71 -11.23
C TRP A 111 -7.71 22.83 -10.99
N ASP A 112 -7.56 23.97 -11.68
CA ASP A 112 -8.45 25.12 -11.50
C ASP A 112 -9.86 24.82 -12.01
N ASP A 113 -9.98 24.08 -13.11
CA ASP A 113 -11.27 23.63 -13.60
C ASP A 113 -11.94 22.65 -12.64
N TRP A 114 -11.22 21.69 -12.08
CA TRP A 114 -11.74 20.79 -11.07
C TRP A 114 -12.26 21.53 -9.85
N ARG A 115 -11.46 22.50 -9.35
CA ARG A 115 -11.86 23.35 -8.23
C ARG A 115 -13.11 24.17 -8.54
N ARG A 116 -13.18 24.78 -9.72
CA ARG A 116 -14.29 25.65 -10.14
C ARG A 116 -15.57 24.87 -10.42
N LEU A 117 -15.46 23.73 -11.09
CA LEU A 117 -16.59 22.90 -11.49
C LEU A 117 -17.06 21.98 -10.35
N GLY A 118 -16.23 21.72 -9.38
CA GLY A 118 -16.49 20.81 -8.29
C GLY A 118 -16.27 19.33 -8.63
N TRP A 119 -16.10 19.00 -9.91
CA TRP A 119 -15.97 17.63 -10.43
C TRP A 119 -14.86 17.53 -11.47
N ARG A 120 -14.20 16.36 -11.49
CA ARG A 120 -13.24 15.98 -12.52
C ARG A 120 -13.61 14.62 -13.08
N GLU A 121 -13.63 14.50 -14.42
CA GLU A 121 -13.74 13.22 -15.08
C GLU A 121 -12.45 12.40 -14.92
N ILE A 122 -12.61 11.12 -14.71
CA ILE A 122 -11.55 10.14 -14.55
C ILE A 122 -11.94 8.85 -15.28
N HIS A 123 -10.97 7.97 -15.47
CA HIS A 123 -11.22 6.60 -15.88
C HIS A 123 -11.22 5.67 -14.65
N ASP A 124 -12.31 4.94 -14.42
CA ASP A 124 -12.37 3.90 -13.39
C ASP A 124 -11.73 2.62 -13.92
N HIS A 125 -10.52 2.34 -13.49
CA HIS A 125 -9.77 1.14 -13.89
C HIS A 125 -10.36 -0.16 -13.33
N ALA A 126 -11.23 -0.09 -12.32
CA ALA A 126 -11.88 -1.28 -11.75
C ALA A 126 -13.03 -1.77 -12.61
N THR A 127 -13.77 -0.85 -13.26
CA THR A 127 -14.93 -1.15 -14.11
C THR A 127 -14.65 -0.95 -15.59
N ASN A 128 -13.51 -0.31 -15.91
CA ASN A 128 -13.14 0.14 -17.26
C ASN A 128 -14.18 1.10 -17.87
N GLN A 129 -14.74 2.00 -17.05
CA GLN A 129 -15.76 2.95 -17.44
C GLN A 129 -15.35 4.40 -17.09
N PRO A 130 -15.89 5.41 -17.79
CA PRO A 130 -15.80 6.78 -17.32
C PRO A 130 -16.45 6.93 -15.94
N ALA A 131 -15.83 7.73 -15.09
CA ALA A 131 -16.32 8.10 -13.77
C ALA A 131 -15.93 9.55 -13.46
N ARG A 132 -16.28 10.04 -12.30
CA ARG A 132 -15.90 11.38 -11.84
C ARG A 132 -15.55 11.36 -10.35
N VAL A 133 -14.77 12.35 -9.93
CA VAL A 133 -14.44 12.56 -8.53
C VAL A 133 -14.70 14.03 -8.16
N ASP A 134 -15.32 14.26 -7.00
CA ASP A 134 -15.57 15.61 -6.52
C ASP A 134 -14.29 16.29 -6.00
N PHE A 135 -14.29 17.65 -5.94
CA PHE A 135 -13.16 18.40 -5.42
C PHE A 135 -12.98 18.21 -3.90
N GLY A 136 -13.99 17.70 -3.20
CA GLY A 136 -13.92 17.37 -1.78
C GLY A 136 -12.82 16.37 -1.45
N PHE A 137 -12.39 15.55 -2.41
CA PHE A 137 -11.19 14.71 -2.22
C PHE A 137 -9.93 15.57 -2.04
N ALA A 138 -9.77 16.60 -2.86
CA ALA A 138 -8.61 17.49 -2.74
C ALA A 138 -8.69 18.31 -1.44
N ASP A 139 -9.87 18.82 -1.06
CA ASP A 139 -10.07 19.57 0.19
C ASP A 139 -9.73 18.69 1.42
N ASP A 140 -10.21 17.45 1.46
CA ASP A 140 -9.92 16.51 2.54
C ASP A 140 -8.42 16.17 2.60
N ALA A 141 -7.83 15.89 1.45
CA ALA A 141 -6.42 15.56 1.36
C ALA A 141 -5.50 16.74 1.73
N MET A 142 -5.90 18.00 1.49
CA MET A 142 -5.12 19.20 1.89
C MET A 142 -4.85 19.26 3.39
N ALA A 143 -5.73 18.73 4.22
CA ALA A 143 -5.55 18.68 5.67
C ALA A 143 -4.64 17.52 6.13
N ILE A 144 -4.39 16.54 5.26
CA ILE A 144 -3.74 15.28 5.62
C ILE A 144 -2.38 15.11 4.93
N ASP A 145 -2.31 15.46 3.63
CA ASP A 145 -1.10 15.30 2.80
C ASP A 145 -0.16 16.51 2.93
N ILE A 146 0.25 16.78 4.17
CA ILE A 146 1.16 17.88 4.51
C ILE A 146 2.58 17.31 4.66
N GLY A 147 3.47 17.68 3.73
CA GLY A 147 4.86 17.19 3.74
C GLY A 147 4.96 15.67 3.57
N ASP A 148 6.13 15.12 3.86
CA ASP A 148 6.34 13.67 3.83
C ASP A 148 5.84 13.02 5.12
N PRO A 149 5.26 11.80 5.08
CA PRO A 149 4.84 11.08 6.28
C PRO A 149 6.02 10.74 7.21
N ASP A 150 5.86 10.89 8.52
CA ASP A 150 6.87 10.46 9.53
C ASP A 150 6.75 8.95 9.79
N VAL A 151 7.32 8.14 8.90
CA VAL A 151 7.28 6.68 9.01
C VAL A 151 8.49 6.17 9.79
N ARG A 152 8.24 5.40 10.86
CA ARG A 152 9.27 4.88 11.79
C ARG A 152 9.33 3.35 11.82
N VAL A 153 8.61 2.69 10.94
CA VAL A 153 8.59 1.23 10.82
C VAL A 153 9.41 0.77 9.60
N PRO A 154 9.92 -0.46 9.61
CA PRO A 154 10.57 -1.03 8.44
C PRO A 154 9.68 -0.85 7.20
N THR A 155 10.26 -0.31 6.13
CA THR A 155 9.52 0.04 4.92
C THR A 155 10.30 -0.36 3.68
N LEU A 156 9.68 -1.13 2.80
CA LEU A 156 10.16 -1.43 1.46
C LEU A 156 9.40 -0.58 0.46
N ILE A 157 10.12 0.21 -0.36
CA ILE A 157 9.56 0.90 -1.52
C ILE A 157 10.08 0.25 -2.79
N LEU A 158 9.18 -0.09 -3.72
CA LEU A 158 9.48 -0.56 -5.06
C LEU A 158 8.93 0.47 -6.05
N HIS A 159 9.79 1.08 -6.88
CA HIS A 159 9.38 2.18 -7.75
C HIS A 159 10.03 2.08 -9.12
N GLY A 160 9.24 2.34 -10.17
CA GLY A 160 9.70 2.33 -11.56
C GLY A 160 10.51 3.57 -11.90
N THR A 161 11.66 3.38 -12.58
CA THR A 161 12.52 4.50 -13.00
C THR A 161 11.93 5.30 -14.16
N ARG A 162 10.94 4.71 -14.87
CA ARG A 162 10.21 5.33 -15.98
C ARG A 162 8.76 5.69 -15.58
N ASP A 163 8.51 5.87 -14.28
CA ASP A 163 7.20 6.28 -13.78
C ASP A 163 6.89 7.72 -14.21
N ASP A 164 5.93 7.89 -15.12
CA ASP A 164 5.45 9.17 -15.64
C ASP A 164 4.25 9.71 -14.85
N VAL A 165 3.71 8.92 -13.92
CA VAL A 165 2.59 9.27 -13.05
C VAL A 165 3.05 9.84 -11.71
N VAL A 166 4.00 9.18 -11.05
CA VAL A 166 4.61 9.62 -9.79
C VAL A 166 6.12 9.59 -9.95
N SER A 167 6.77 10.75 -9.95
CA SER A 167 8.23 10.81 -10.08
C SER A 167 8.91 9.97 -8.99
N ILE A 168 9.81 9.07 -9.40
CA ILE A 168 10.64 8.28 -8.50
C ILE A 168 11.48 9.15 -7.55
N ASP A 169 11.75 10.41 -7.90
CA ASP A 169 12.53 11.32 -7.07
C ASP A 169 11.85 11.60 -5.73
N ARG A 170 10.51 11.48 -5.65
CA ARG A 170 9.79 11.54 -4.38
C ARG A 170 10.17 10.37 -3.46
N SER A 171 10.21 9.15 -3.98
CA SER A 171 10.66 7.98 -3.23
C SER A 171 12.14 8.04 -2.87
N ARG A 172 12.99 8.55 -3.77
CA ARG A 172 14.42 8.77 -3.48
C ARG A 172 14.63 9.78 -2.35
N ALA A 173 13.89 10.89 -2.38
CA ALA A 173 13.95 11.92 -1.34
C ALA A 173 13.47 11.36 0.00
N PHE A 174 12.35 10.65 0.01
CA PHE A 174 11.78 10.02 1.18
C PHE A 174 12.73 8.98 1.82
N ALA A 175 13.34 8.12 0.99
CA ALA A 175 14.29 7.10 1.46
C ALA A 175 15.58 7.71 2.03
N ARG A 176 16.11 8.79 1.42
CA ARG A 176 17.31 9.47 1.94
C ARG A 176 17.09 10.09 3.32
N GLY A 177 15.88 10.54 3.60
CA GLY A 177 15.51 11.15 4.88
C GLY A 177 15.10 10.17 5.97
N ASN A 178 15.00 8.86 5.65
CA ASN A 178 14.43 7.89 6.58
C ASN A 178 15.24 6.57 6.61
N PRO A 179 15.96 6.28 7.73
CA PRO A 179 16.80 5.09 7.85
C PRO A 179 16.00 3.76 7.89
N HIS A 180 14.70 3.81 8.09
CA HIS A 180 13.83 2.62 8.09
C HIS A 180 13.37 2.23 6.69
N VAL A 181 13.70 3.02 5.66
CA VAL A 181 13.23 2.83 4.30
C VAL A 181 14.32 2.23 3.40
N ARG A 182 13.98 1.10 2.78
CA ARG A 182 14.74 0.50 1.68
C ARG A 182 14.01 0.79 0.36
N LEU A 183 14.66 1.49 -0.57
CA LEU A 183 14.15 1.75 -1.92
C LEU A 183 14.80 0.78 -2.91
N ILE A 184 13.97 0.12 -3.73
CA ILE A 184 14.37 -0.67 -4.90
C ILE A 184 13.85 0.03 -6.15
N GLU A 185 14.77 0.43 -7.01
CA GLU A 185 14.46 1.01 -8.30
C GLU A 185 14.33 -0.09 -9.36
N LEU A 186 13.29 0.01 -10.19
CA LEU A 186 12.95 -0.99 -11.20
C LEU A 186 12.88 -0.35 -12.58
N ASP A 187 13.35 -1.05 -13.61
CA ASP A 187 13.19 -0.60 -15.00
C ASP A 187 11.76 -0.83 -15.49
N ASP A 188 10.81 -0.04 -14.98
CA ASP A 188 9.37 -0.17 -15.23
C ASP A 188 8.70 1.21 -15.13
N GLY A 189 7.43 1.31 -15.53
CA GLY A 189 6.56 2.46 -15.36
C GLY A 189 5.76 2.41 -14.05
N HIS A 190 4.71 3.25 -13.95
CA HIS A 190 3.87 3.37 -12.74
C HIS A 190 3.18 2.06 -12.35
N GLU A 191 2.71 1.31 -13.32
CA GLU A 191 1.96 0.08 -13.07
C GLU A 191 2.80 -1.07 -12.53
N LEU A 192 4.12 -1.06 -12.72
CA LEU A 192 5.06 -2.07 -12.23
C LEU A 192 4.70 -3.51 -12.67
N THR A 193 4.00 -3.66 -13.78
CA THR A 193 3.49 -4.96 -14.23
C THR A 193 4.56 -5.84 -14.84
N VAL A 194 5.54 -5.25 -15.51
CA VAL A 194 6.70 -5.96 -16.08
C VAL A 194 7.58 -6.52 -14.96
N SER A 195 7.72 -5.75 -13.89
CA SER A 195 8.55 -6.10 -12.73
C SER A 195 7.85 -6.98 -11.70
N LEU A 196 6.62 -7.46 -11.96
CA LEU A 196 5.82 -8.19 -10.99
C LEU A 196 6.56 -9.38 -10.31
N PRO A 197 7.30 -10.24 -11.03
CA PRO A 197 8.09 -11.30 -10.39
C PRO A 197 9.14 -10.74 -9.41
N ARG A 198 9.76 -9.60 -9.75
CA ARG A 198 10.74 -8.93 -8.89
C ARG A 198 10.07 -8.30 -7.67
N LEU A 199 8.88 -7.71 -7.82
CA LEU A 199 8.11 -7.19 -6.70
C LEU A 199 7.86 -8.28 -5.64
N LEU A 200 7.40 -9.45 -6.08
CA LEU A 200 7.13 -10.60 -5.20
C LEU A 200 8.40 -11.08 -4.49
N ALA A 201 9.50 -11.22 -5.23
CA ALA A 201 10.77 -11.68 -4.65
C ALA A 201 11.35 -10.71 -3.61
N GLU A 202 11.32 -9.41 -3.87
CA GLU A 202 11.79 -8.39 -2.91
C GLU A 202 10.87 -8.31 -1.67
N ALA A 203 9.56 -8.44 -1.88
CA ALA A 203 8.60 -8.48 -0.78
C ALA A 203 8.80 -9.73 0.08
N ASP A 204 9.05 -10.91 -0.50
CA ASP A 204 9.35 -12.14 0.24
C ASP A 204 10.56 -11.97 1.17
N GLN A 205 11.64 -11.40 0.64
CA GLN A 205 12.85 -11.13 1.45
C GLN A 205 12.57 -10.15 2.58
N PHE A 206 11.85 -9.09 2.29
CA PHE A 206 11.50 -8.07 3.28
C PHE A 206 10.58 -8.61 4.37
N LEU A 207 9.61 -9.44 4.00
CA LEU A 207 8.59 -9.97 4.89
C LEU A 207 9.03 -11.21 5.68
N ALA A 208 10.22 -11.76 5.42
CA ALA A 208 10.72 -12.94 6.12
C ALA A 208 10.54 -12.91 7.66
N PRO A 209 10.75 -11.76 8.35
CA PRO A 209 10.54 -11.68 9.79
C PRO A 209 9.09 -11.91 10.25
N TRP A 210 8.10 -11.64 9.38
CA TRP A 210 6.67 -11.79 9.70
C TRP A 210 6.08 -13.09 9.15
N LEU A 211 6.72 -13.70 8.13
CA LEU A 211 6.29 -14.95 7.50
C LEU A 211 6.94 -16.18 8.14
N GLY A 212 8.11 -16.01 8.74
CA GLY A 212 8.92 -17.08 9.33
C GLY A 212 8.64 -17.28 10.80
N GLY A 213 7.55 -17.99 11.11
CA GLY A 213 7.55 -18.92 12.21
C GLY A 213 7.71 -20.30 11.60
N GLU A 214 8.92 -20.84 11.49
CA GLU A 214 9.10 -22.25 11.27
C GLU A 214 8.22 -22.98 12.26
N ARG A 215 7.20 -23.71 11.76
CA ARG A 215 6.63 -24.81 12.52
C ARG A 215 7.75 -25.85 12.56
N THR A 216 8.57 -25.81 13.60
CA THR A 216 9.28 -27.01 14.01
C THR A 216 8.18 -28.01 14.35
N SER A 217 7.93 -28.93 13.42
CA SER A 217 7.15 -30.12 13.73
C SER A 217 7.85 -30.76 14.92
N PRO A 218 7.14 -31.10 16.02
CA PRO A 218 7.76 -31.85 17.10
C PRO A 218 8.29 -33.16 16.50
N GLU A 219 9.57 -33.42 16.64
CA GLU A 219 10.12 -34.71 16.33
C GLU A 219 9.29 -35.79 17.04
N PRO A 220 8.92 -36.89 16.36
CA PRO A 220 8.26 -37.99 17.03
C PRO A 220 9.19 -38.52 18.12
N HIS A 221 8.81 -38.30 19.38
CA HIS A 221 9.48 -38.95 20.49
C HIS A 221 9.57 -40.44 20.23
N GLY A 222 10.79 -40.91 20.06
CA GLY A 222 11.08 -42.31 19.96
C GLY A 222 10.45 -43.07 21.13
N LEU A 223 9.69 -44.10 20.82
CA LEU A 223 9.18 -45.04 21.82
C LEU A 223 10.38 -45.67 22.56
N PRO A 224 10.32 -45.78 23.90
CA PRO A 224 11.36 -46.50 24.63
C PRO A 224 11.34 -47.97 24.24
N GLU A 225 12.50 -48.50 23.88
CA GLU A 225 12.72 -49.94 23.67
C GLU A 225 12.37 -50.68 24.96
N ALA A 226 11.59 -51.77 24.82
CA ALA A 226 11.28 -52.68 25.91
C ALA A 226 12.54 -53.44 26.32
N PRO A 227 12.76 -53.66 27.64
CA PRO A 227 13.88 -54.50 28.10
C PRO A 227 13.60 -55.98 27.88
N HIS A 228 14.63 -56.68 27.46
CA HIS A 228 14.69 -58.14 27.38
C HIS A 228 14.74 -58.78 28.76
#